data_18309cb55734f1d58e7c3e77efa0c8ba
#
_entry.id   18309cb55734f1d58e7c3e77efa0c8ba
#
_cell.length_a   1.000
_cell.length_b   1.000
_cell.length_c   1.000
_cell.angle_alpha   90.00
_cell.angle_beta   90.00
_cell.angle_gamma   90.00
#
_symmetry.space_group_name_H-M   'P 1'
#
loop_
_entity.id
_entity.type
_entity.pdbx_description
1 polymer ?
#
loop_
_entity_poly.entity_id
_entity_poly.type
_entity_poly.pdbx_seq_one_letter_code
_entity_poly.pdbx_strand_id
1 'polypeptide(L)'
;RILKALTDDHPNEPSYKVMLGNWLMQHDRKNEAFKWFESALQDDKQNEFALNSLYDYYRNTGDDAKARQLRDDILFGKQTDIKTKLSMLQQAIRENEQEQGGDSTIVLDLFDRVMHTAPHNADLSNLKAVYMRLKKMPQDSINAAYAHTLSFEPDNLSARLTLTQNLWE
;
A
#
# COMPACT_ATOMS: atom_id res chain seq x y z
N ARG A 1 2.95 -26.84 12.24
CA ARG A 1 4.12 -27.73 12.08
C ARG A 1 4.83 -27.52 10.73
N ILE A 2 4.09 -27.59 9.62
CA ILE A 2 4.66 -27.49 8.26
C ILE A 2 5.35 -26.11 8.02
N LEU A 3 4.68 -25.00 8.33
CA LEU A 3 5.24 -23.66 8.14
C LEU A 3 6.53 -23.44 8.93
N LYS A 4 6.59 -23.96 10.17
CA LYS A 4 7.81 -23.87 10.98
C LYS A 4 8.97 -24.67 10.36
N ALA A 5 8.69 -25.89 9.89
CA ALA A 5 9.70 -26.70 9.19
C ALA A 5 10.21 -26.00 7.93
N LEU A 6 9.33 -25.42 7.11
CA LEU A 6 9.72 -24.63 5.92
C LEU A 6 10.60 -23.44 6.28
N THR A 7 10.29 -22.74 7.37
CA THR A 7 11.09 -21.59 7.84
C THR A 7 12.45 -22.05 8.37
N ASP A 8 12.51 -23.20 9.04
CA ASP A 8 13.76 -23.77 9.57
C ASP A 8 14.65 -24.31 8.41
N ASP A 9 14.04 -24.88 7.37
CA ASP A 9 14.74 -25.38 6.17
C ASP A 9 15.22 -24.23 5.24
N HIS A 10 14.53 -23.07 5.28
CA HIS A 10 14.82 -21.89 4.47
C HIS A 10 14.94 -20.62 5.32
N PRO A 11 15.97 -20.51 6.19
CA PRO A 11 16.04 -19.48 7.23
C PRO A 11 16.19 -18.03 6.69
N ASN A 12 16.63 -17.89 5.45
CA ASN A 12 16.83 -16.59 4.78
C ASN A 12 15.72 -16.24 3.78
N GLU A 13 14.59 -16.96 3.82
CA GLU A 13 13.45 -16.71 2.93
C GLU A 13 12.37 -15.92 3.69
N PRO A 14 12.25 -14.60 3.45
CA PRO A 14 11.32 -13.74 4.19
C PRO A 14 9.85 -14.18 4.03
N SER A 15 9.49 -14.74 2.89
CA SER A 15 8.12 -15.16 2.58
C SER A 15 7.61 -16.20 3.57
N TYR A 16 8.42 -17.20 3.92
CA TYR A 16 8.02 -18.23 4.91
C TYR A 16 7.90 -17.66 6.32
N LYS A 17 8.77 -16.71 6.68
CA LYS A 17 8.70 -15.99 7.96
C LYS A 17 7.40 -15.19 8.07
N VAL A 18 7.03 -14.47 7.02
CA VAL A 18 5.77 -13.71 6.96
C VAL A 18 4.56 -14.65 7.04
N MET A 19 4.57 -15.76 6.30
CA MET A 19 3.49 -16.75 6.35
C MET A 19 3.32 -17.33 7.76
N LEU A 20 4.41 -17.67 8.44
CA LEU A 20 4.39 -18.18 9.81
C LEU A 20 3.89 -17.12 10.78
N GLY A 21 4.35 -15.86 10.64
CA GLY A 21 3.88 -14.74 11.43
C GLY A 21 2.37 -14.49 11.27
N ASN A 22 1.86 -14.50 10.05
CA ASN A 22 0.43 -14.33 9.80
C ASN A 22 -0.41 -15.49 10.37
N TRP A 23 0.08 -16.71 10.25
CA TRP A 23 -0.56 -17.85 10.88
C TRP A 23 -0.62 -17.71 12.42
N LEU A 24 0.46 -17.24 13.04
CA LEU A 24 0.53 -16.97 14.48
C LEU A 24 -0.44 -15.86 14.90
N MET A 25 -0.59 -14.80 14.10
CA MET A 25 -1.59 -13.76 14.34
C MET A 25 -3.01 -14.32 14.39
N GLN A 26 -3.37 -15.18 13.42
CA GLN A 26 -4.68 -15.83 13.37
C GLN A 26 -4.96 -16.77 14.55
N HIS A 27 -3.91 -17.24 15.25
CA HIS A 27 -4.00 -18.11 16.42
C HIS A 27 -3.73 -17.37 17.75
N ASP A 28 -3.87 -16.04 17.74
CA ASP A 28 -3.69 -15.13 18.89
C ASP A 28 -2.30 -15.18 19.56
N ARG A 29 -1.30 -15.66 18.82
CA ARG A 29 0.11 -15.71 19.23
C ARG A 29 0.88 -14.47 18.77
N LYS A 30 0.34 -13.28 19.09
CA LYS A 30 0.78 -12.00 18.57
C LYS A 30 2.25 -11.68 18.82
N ASN A 31 2.75 -11.97 20.04
CA ASN A 31 4.15 -11.69 20.41
C ASN A 31 5.16 -12.55 19.63
N GLU A 32 4.77 -13.76 19.24
CA GLU A 32 5.61 -14.61 18.41
C GLU A 32 5.55 -14.16 16.94
N ALA A 33 4.36 -13.80 16.46
CA ALA A 33 4.17 -13.26 15.12
C ALA A 33 5.07 -12.03 14.88
N PHE A 34 5.12 -11.10 15.82
CA PHE A 34 5.96 -9.90 15.76
C PHE A 34 7.42 -10.25 15.51
N LYS A 35 7.98 -11.22 16.24
CA LYS A 35 9.37 -11.66 16.06
C LYS A 35 9.66 -12.20 14.65
N TRP A 36 8.68 -12.87 14.04
CA TRP A 36 8.82 -13.39 12.69
C TRP A 36 8.74 -12.28 11.63
N PHE A 37 7.89 -11.27 11.83
CA PHE A 37 7.86 -10.09 10.95
C PHE A 37 9.18 -9.29 11.04
N GLU A 38 9.69 -9.05 12.25
CA GLU A 38 11.00 -8.41 12.43
C GLU A 38 12.12 -9.23 11.77
N SER A 39 12.13 -10.55 11.95
CA SER A 39 13.12 -11.43 11.31
C SER A 39 13.04 -11.37 9.78
N ALA A 40 11.85 -11.31 9.20
CA ALA A 40 11.68 -11.15 7.77
C ALA A 40 12.26 -9.81 7.28
N LEU A 41 12.06 -8.72 8.04
CA LEU A 41 12.60 -7.40 7.72
C LEU A 41 14.11 -7.27 7.96
N GLN A 42 14.71 -8.15 8.76
CA GLN A 42 16.17 -8.25 8.85
C GLN A 42 16.78 -8.83 7.57
N ASP A 43 16.10 -9.77 6.92
CA ASP A 43 16.55 -10.37 5.66
C ASP A 43 16.28 -9.45 4.47
N ASP A 44 15.10 -8.81 4.45
CA ASP A 44 14.69 -7.89 3.40
C ASP A 44 13.91 -6.71 4.01
N LYS A 45 14.60 -5.58 4.17
CA LYS A 45 14.03 -4.36 4.78
C LYS A 45 12.90 -3.73 3.98
N GLN A 46 12.79 -4.04 2.69
CA GLN A 46 11.76 -3.52 1.78
C GLN A 46 10.68 -4.57 1.47
N ASN A 47 10.66 -5.68 2.20
CA ASN A 47 9.66 -6.71 1.98
C ASN A 47 8.25 -6.17 2.25
N GLU A 48 7.49 -5.96 1.18
CA GLU A 48 6.15 -5.37 1.24
C GLU A 48 5.18 -6.17 2.12
N PHE A 49 5.28 -7.50 2.08
CA PHE A 49 4.41 -8.37 2.87
C PHE A 49 4.74 -8.29 4.36
N ALA A 50 6.03 -8.25 4.70
CA ALA A 50 6.46 -8.11 6.09
C ALA A 50 6.08 -6.73 6.66
N LEU A 51 6.27 -5.65 5.88
CA LEU A 51 5.89 -4.30 6.29
C LEU A 51 4.37 -4.16 6.49
N ASN A 52 3.56 -4.67 5.55
CA ASN A 52 2.11 -4.66 5.70
C ASN A 52 1.64 -5.53 6.89
N SER A 53 2.24 -6.72 7.09
CA SER A 53 1.90 -7.57 8.24
C SER A 53 2.28 -6.94 9.57
N LEU A 54 3.40 -6.20 9.63
CA LEU A 54 3.80 -5.46 10.82
C LEU A 54 2.86 -4.25 11.09
N TYR A 55 2.42 -3.58 10.04
CA TYR A 55 1.40 -2.54 10.13
C TYR A 55 0.10 -3.10 10.71
N ASP A 56 -0.41 -4.21 10.16
CA ASP A 56 -1.60 -4.89 10.66
C ASP A 56 -1.42 -5.37 12.10
N TYR A 57 -0.24 -5.83 12.48
CA TYR A 57 0.08 -6.18 13.87
C TYR A 57 -0.13 -4.98 14.81
N TYR A 58 0.44 -3.82 14.50
CA TYR A 58 0.27 -2.62 15.33
C TYR A 58 -1.20 -2.19 15.41
N ARG A 59 -1.95 -2.24 14.31
CA ARG A 59 -3.39 -1.96 14.28
C ARG A 59 -4.16 -2.94 15.20
N ASN A 60 -3.87 -4.23 15.09
CA ASN A 60 -4.56 -5.28 15.87
C ASN A 60 -4.17 -5.31 17.36
N THR A 61 -3.06 -4.71 17.73
CA THR A 61 -2.62 -4.57 19.13
C THR A 61 -3.01 -3.22 19.73
N GLY A 62 -3.64 -2.32 18.96
CA GLY A 62 -4.07 -1.00 19.39
C GLY A 62 -2.92 0.02 19.48
N ASP A 63 -1.75 -0.27 18.91
CA ASP A 63 -0.63 0.67 18.83
C ASP A 63 -0.76 1.55 17.59
N ASP A 64 -1.83 2.35 17.54
CA ASP A 64 -2.13 3.23 16.40
C ASP A 64 -1.02 4.26 16.13
N ALA A 65 -0.24 4.61 17.13
CA ALA A 65 0.88 5.53 16.96
C ALA A 65 1.98 4.89 16.10
N LYS A 66 2.38 3.65 16.42
CA LYS A 66 3.36 2.90 15.63
C LYS A 66 2.82 2.53 14.25
N ALA A 67 1.54 2.17 14.15
CA ALA A 67 0.93 1.90 12.85
C ALA A 67 1.03 3.13 11.93
N ARG A 68 0.64 4.31 12.41
CA ARG A 68 0.76 5.57 11.64
C ARG A 68 2.20 5.90 11.28
N GLN A 69 3.12 5.77 12.24
CA GLN A 69 4.54 6.00 12.00
C GLN A 69 5.07 5.10 10.88
N LEU A 70 4.82 3.79 10.98
CA LEU A 70 5.25 2.82 9.98
C LEU A 70 4.64 3.10 8.60
N ARG A 71 3.34 3.43 8.54
CA ARG A 71 2.68 3.84 7.29
C ARG A 71 3.37 5.05 6.67
N ASP A 72 3.62 6.07 7.46
CA ASP A 72 4.23 7.32 6.98
C ASP A 72 5.68 7.09 6.56
N ASP A 73 6.45 6.27 7.27
CA ASP A 73 7.80 5.88 6.90
C ASP A 73 7.83 5.12 5.56
N ILE A 74 6.87 4.23 5.33
CA ILE A 74 6.70 3.51 4.07
C ILE A 74 6.32 4.48 2.94
N LEU A 75 5.29 5.29 3.13
CA LEU A 75 4.74 6.13 2.07
C LEU A 75 5.69 7.26 1.67
N PHE A 76 6.34 7.90 2.64
CA PHE A 76 7.14 9.11 2.40
C PHE A 76 8.65 8.84 2.40
N GLY A 77 9.08 7.65 2.74
CA GLY A 77 10.48 7.23 2.69
C GLY A 77 11.04 7.30 1.27
N LYS A 78 12.19 7.98 1.09
CA LYS A 78 12.86 8.10 -0.21
C LYS A 78 13.42 6.77 -0.72
N GLN A 79 13.75 5.86 0.19
CA GLN A 79 14.32 4.55 -0.12
C GLN A 79 13.25 3.46 -0.32
N THR A 80 11.99 3.75 0.03
CA THR A 80 10.90 2.80 -0.15
C THR A 80 10.57 2.67 -1.63
N ASP A 81 10.54 1.43 -2.13
CA ASP A 81 10.17 1.17 -3.51
C ASP A 81 8.69 1.48 -3.79
N ILE A 82 8.39 1.70 -5.06
CA ILE A 82 7.04 2.07 -5.51
C ILE A 82 6.02 0.97 -5.21
N LYS A 83 6.40 -0.28 -5.34
CA LYS A 83 5.51 -1.42 -5.11
C LYS A 83 5.02 -1.44 -3.66
N THR A 84 5.92 -1.22 -2.71
CA THR A 84 5.60 -1.13 -1.28
C THR A 84 4.71 0.08 -0.98
N LYS A 85 4.99 1.25 -1.59
CA LYS A 85 4.13 2.44 -1.45
C LYS A 85 2.72 2.20 -1.98
N LEU A 86 2.59 1.57 -3.17
CA LEU A 86 1.29 1.22 -3.76
C LEU A 86 0.51 0.26 -2.86
N SER A 87 1.17 -0.77 -2.33
CA SER A 87 0.55 -1.72 -1.40
C SER A 87 0.01 -1.03 -0.15
N MET A 88 0.79 -0.13 0.45
CA MET A 88 0.37 0.64 1.62
C MET A 88 -0.75 1.65 1.32
N LEU A 89 -0.74 2.29 0.15
CA LEU A 89 -1.87 3.15 -0.29
C LEU A 89 -3.16 2.34 -0.48
N GLN A 90 -3.07 1.17 -1.09
CA GLN A 90 -4.22 0.27 -1.24
C GLN A 90 -4.76 -0.18 0.13
N GLN A 91 -3.89 -0.42 1.10
CA GLN A 91 -4.29 -0.70 2.48
C GLN A 91 -5.03 0.50 3.09
N ALA A 92 -4.48 1.71 2.97
CA ALA A 92 -5.12 2.93 3.47
C ALA A 92 -6.49 3.19 2.82
N ILE A 93 -6.64 2.90 1.51
CA ILE A 93 -7.94 2.97 0.81
C ILE A 93 -8.93 1.98 1.42
N ARG A 94 -8.54 0.71 1.60
CA ARG A 94 -9.44 -0.30 2.17
C ARG A 94 -9.92 0.08 3.56
N GLU A 95 -9.02 0.56 4.41
CA GLU A 95 -9.37 1.00 5.77
C GLU A 95 -10.33 2.19 5.74
N ASN A 96 -10.05 3.20 4.91
CA ASN A 96 -10.92 4.36 4.75
C ASN A 96 -12.33 3.98 4.28
N GLU A 97 -12.46 3.02 3.37
CA GLU A 97 -13.76 2.52 2.89
C GLU A 97 -14.53 1.72 3.96
N GLN A 98 -13.83 1.03 4.87
CA GLN A 98 -14.44 0.29 5.98
C GLN A 98 -15.03 1.22 7.04
N GLU A 99 -14.51 2.43 7.18
CA GLU A 99 -14.99 3.45 8.10
C GLU A 99 -16.21 4.22 7.53
N GLN A 100 -17.26 3.51 7.11
CA GLN A 100 -18.58 4.04 6.71
C GLN A 100 -18.53 5.19 5.66
N GLY A 101 -17.81 4.99 4.59
CA GLY A 101 -17.69 5.99 3.54
C GLY A 101 -16.70 7.10 3.89
N GLY A 102 -15.68 6.75 4.64
CA GLY A 102 -14.64 7.60 5.20
C GLY A 102 -14.19 8.78 4.35
N ASP A 103 -13.65 9.75 4.99
CA ASP A 103 -13.27 11.03 4.41
C ASP A 103 -12.21 10.84 3.32
N SER A 104 -12.62 11.04 2.06
CA SER A 104 -11.72 10.92 0.90
C SER A 104 -10.57 11.92 0.92
N THR A 105 -10.69 13.04 1.66
CA THR A 105 -9.63 14.05 1.76
C THR A 105 -8.38 13.48 2.40
N ILE A 106 -8.52 12.57 3.38
CA ILE A 106 -7.39 11.91 4.05
C ILE A 106 -6.57 11.09 3.06
N VAL A 107 -7.22 10.27 2.25
CA VAL A 107 -6.54 9.42 1.26
C VAL A 107 -5.95 10.26 0.12
N LEU A 108 -6.64 11.32 -0.31
CA LEU A 108 -6.13 12.22 -1.34
C LEU A 108 -4.89 12.99 -0.86
N ASP A 109 -4.86 13.43 0.41
CA ASP A 109 -3.65 14.03 1.00
C ASP A 109 -2.46 13.04 1.01
N LEU A 110 -2.72 11.76 1.34
CA LEU A 110 -1.68 10.73 1.26
C LEU A 110 -1.15 10.58 -0.18
N PHE A 111 -2.02 10.56 -1.19
CA PHE A 111 -1.60 10.53 -2.59
C PHE A 111 -0.74 11.72 -2.96
N ASP A 112 -1.17 12.93 -2.63
CA ASP A 112 -0.45 14.15 -2.97
C ASP A 112 0.96 14.16 -2.35
N ARG A 113 1.06 13.79 -1.09
CA ARG A 113 2.35 13.70 -0.38
C ARG A 113 3.26 12.59 -0.94
N VAL A 114 2.71 11.41 -1.26
CA VAL A 114 3.50 10.32 -1.87
C VAL A 114 3.98 10.72 -3.27
N MET A 115 3.13 11.35 -4.08
CA MET A 115 3.50 11.81 -5.42
C MET A 115 4.61 12.87 -5.40
N HIS A 116 4.75 13.65 -4.32
CA HIS A 116 5.92 14.52 -4.14
C HIS A 116 7.24 13.73 -3.99
N THR A 117 7.19 12.50 -3.50
CA THR A 117 8.39 11.63 -3.40
C THR A 117 8.72 10.88 -4.70
N ALA A 118 7.72 10.76 -5.59
CA ALA A 118 7.83 10.08 -6.87
C ALA A 118 6.93 10.77 -7.93
N PRO A 119 7.28 11.99 -8.39
CA PRO A 119 6.36 12.87 -9.13
C PRO A 119 5.97 12.35 -10.52
N HIS A 120 6.76 11.49 -11.13
CA HIS A 120 6.52 10.98 -12.48
C HIS A 120 6.29 9.45 -12.46
N ASN A 121 5.53 8.98 -11.48
CA ASN A 121 5.16 7.57 -11.40
C ASN A 121 3.71 7.36 -11.85
N ALA A 122 3.55 6.65 -12.98
CA ALA A 122 2.25 6.40 -13.59
C ALA A 122 1.34 5.52 -12.72
N ASP A 123 1.90 4.55 -11.99
CA ASP A 123 1.09 3.65 -11.16
C ASP A 123 0.45 4.40 -10.00
N LEU A 124 1.19 5.34 -9.36
CA LEU A 124 0.65 6.22 -8.32
C LEU A 124 -0.44 7.13 -8.87
N SER A 125 -0.19 7.75 -10.02
CA SER A 125 -1.13 8.65 -10.67
C SER A 125 -2.40 7.91 -11.11
N ASN A 126 -2.26 6.74 -11.71
CA ASN A 126 -3.38 5.89 -12.10
C ASN A 126 -4.19 5.41 -10.89
N LEU A 127 -3.53 4.98 -9.81
CA LEU A 127 -4.21 4.55 -8.58
C LEU A 127 -5.02 5.70 -7.96
N LYS A 128 -4.46 6.93 -7.97
CA LYS A 128 -5.19 8.14 -7.53
C LYS A 128 -6.44 8.37 -8.38
N ALA A 129 -6.33 8.32 -9.71
CA ALA A 129 -7.46 8.53 -10.62
C ALA A 129 -8.55 7.46 -10.43
N VAL A 130 -8.15 6.20 -10.23
CA VAL A 130 -9.09 5.09 -9.91
C VAL A 130 -9.80 5.34 -8.58
N TYR A 131 -9.08 5.80 -7.56
CA TYR A 131 -9.68 6.15 -6.27
C TYR A 131 -10.68 7.31 -6.39
N MET A 132 -10.32 8.39 -7.13
CA MET A 132 -11.22 9.52 -7.39
C MET A 132 -12.51 9.06 -8.09
N ARG A 133 -12.42 8.13 -9.04
CA ARG A 133 -13.58 7.53 -9.69
C ARG A 133 -14.42 6.69 -8.74
N LEU A 134 -13.80 5.89 -7.87
CA LEU A 134 -14.48 5.13 -6.83
C LEU A 134 -15.30 6.04 -5.92
N LYS A 135 -14.77 7.21 -5.57
CA LYS A 135 -15.43 8.22 -4.74
C LYS A 135 -16.40 9.11 -5.52
N LYS A 136 -16.65 8.84 -6.81
CA LYS A 136 -17.54 9.61 -7.69
C LYS A 136 -17.23 11.11 -7.68
N MET A 137 -15.96 11.45 -7.71
CA MET A 137 -15.51 12.83 -7.77
C MET A 137 -15.88 13.47 -9.13
N PRO A 138 -15.86 14.82 -9.25
CA PRO A 138 -16.17 15.49 -10.51
C PRO A 138 -15.35 14.93 -11.68
N GLN A 139 -16.02 14.69 -12.81
CA GLN A 139 -15.40 14.10 -13.99
C GLN A 139 -14.19 14.88 -14.49
N ASP A 140 -14.24 16.21 -14.44
CA ASP A 140 -13.13 17.07 -14.81
C ASP A 140 -11.87 16.82 -13.96
N SER A 141 -12.06 16.56 -12.65
CA SER A 141 -10.95 16.25 -11.74
C SER A 141 -10.33 14.88 -12.05
N ILE A 142 -11.17 13.89 -12.40
CA ILE A 142 -10.72 12.56 -12.81
C ILE A 142 -9.97 12.66 -14.15
N ASN A 143 -10.50 13.40 -15.10
CA ASN A 143 -9.86 13.63 -16.40
C ASN A 143 -8.51 14.34 -16.24
N ALA A 144 -8.42 15.35 -15.35
CA ALA A 144 -7.18 16.02 -15.04
C ALA A 144 -6.12 15.08 -14.48
N ALA A 145 -6.51 14.10 -13.62
CA ALA A 145 -5.59 13.09 -13.08
C ALA A 145 -5.04 12.18 -14.18
N TYR A 146 -5.87 11.73 -15.13
CA TYR A 146 -5.38 10.94 -16.28
C TYR A 146 -4.54 11.77 -17.24
N ALA A 147 -4.92 13.02 -17.51
CA ALA A 147 -4.13 13.93 -18.33
C ALA A 147 -2.75 14.21 -17.70
N HIS A 148 -2.69 14.32 -16.36
CA HIS A 148 -1.43 14.42 -15.65
C HIS A 148 -0.54 13.19 -15.89
N THR A 149 -1.08 11.96 -15.81
CA THR A 149 -0.32 10.74 -16.14
C THR A 149 0.25 10.82 -17.56
N LEU A 150 -0.55 11.24 -18.53
CA LEU A 150 -0.13 11.35 -19.95
C LEU A 150 0.92 12.44 -20.19
N SER A 151 1.04 13.43 -19.29
CA SER A 151 2.05 14.48 -19.42
C SER A 151 3.49 13.98 -19.29
N PHE A 152 3.70 12.88 -18.57
CA PHE A 152 5.02 12.27 -18.39
C PHE A 152 5.12 10.84 -18.95
N GLU A 153 4.00 10.17 -19.20
CA GLU A 153 3.91 8.87 -19.85
C GLU A 153 2.86 8.88 -20.97
N PRO A 154 3.17 9.52 -22.12
CA PRO A 154 2.19 9.73 -23.21
C PRO A 154 1.62 8.43 -23.79
N ASP A 155 2.36 7.33 -23.70
CA ASP A 155 1.96 6.02 -24.22
C ASP A 155 1.25 5.14 -23.19
N ASN A 156 0.88 5.68 -22.04
CA ASN A 156 0.11 4.94 -21.03
C ASN A 156 -1.28 4.59 -21.59
N LEU A 157 -1.42 3.34 -22.03
CA LEU A 157 -2.62 2.87 -22.72
C LEU A 157 -3.88 2.97 -21.84
N SER A 158 -3.77 2.64 -20.54
CA SER A 158 -4.89 2.71 -19.59
C SER A 158 -5.40 4.13 -19.44
N ALA A 159 -4.52 5.10 -19.23
CA ALA A 159 -4.88 6.50 -19.08
C ALA A 159 -5.48 7.07 -20.39
N ARG A 160 -4.91 6.74 -21.56
CA ARG A 160 -5.42 7.15 -22.88
C ARG A 160 -6.82 6.62 -23.13
N LEU A 161 -7.05 5.33 -22.95
CA LEU A 161 -8.36 4.72 -23.18
C LEU A 161 -9.42 5.32 -22.25
N THR A 162 -9.10 5.43 -20.94
CA THR A 162 -10.07 5.99 -19.98
C THR A 162 -10.38 7.45 -20.27
N LEU A 163 -9.37 8.28 -20.55
CA LEU A 163 -9.60 9.68 -20.85
C LEU A 163 -10.41 9.86 -22.15
N THR A 164 -10.13 9.04 -23.18
CA THR A 164 -10.89 9.06 -24.43
C THR A 164 -12.35 8.69 -24.20
N GLN A 165 -12.61 7.62 -23.44
CA GLN A 165 -13.98 7.22 -23.11
C GLN A 165 -14.73 8.31 -22.35
N ASN A 166 -14.10 8.93 -21.34
CA ASN A 166 -14.71 9.98 -20.53
C ASN A 166 -15.03 11.27 -21.31
N LEU A 167 -14.33 11.52 -22.42
CA LEU A 167 -14.57 12.72 -23.28
C LEU A 167 -15.65 12.48 -24.33
N TRP A 168 -16.11 11.23 -24.51
CA TRP A 168 -17.16 10.88 -25.47
C TRP A 168 -18.56 10.75 -24.83
N GLU A 169 -18.64 10.74 -23.50
CA GLU A 169 -19.86 10.73 -22.70
C GLU A 169 -20.29 12.17 -22.32
#